data_b8b620560e324f2dded3b00ea99e1240
#
_entry.id   b8b620560e324f2dded3b00ea99e1240
#
_cell.length_a   1.000
_cell.length_b   1.000
_cell.length_c   1.000
_cell.angle_alpha   90.00
_cell.angle_beta   90.00
_cell.angle_gamma   90.00
#
_symmetry.space_group_name_H-M   'P 1'
#
loop_
_entity.id
_entity.type
_entity.pdbx_description
1 polymer ?
#
loop_
_entity_poly.entity_id
_entity_poly.type
_entity_poly.pdbx_seq_one_letter_code
_entity_poly.pdbx_strand_id
1 'polypeptide(L)'
;MSRHHLFPVQFYQLTDKPYALLTIVCLAEAISMLSFAAWPLFLVKLQPFWGLSNFSAGWVSGAYFIGYVCATPVLVGLTDRFDAKNIYLFSCLIAAAGALCFAVLADGFWSAAFSWGLVGAGLAGTYMPGLQILNARLNDADRLRLLPYYTSAFGIGTGLSFFVMGWLYSHADWQTAFFCATAGSLIAGGLVGLFVRPAPVIEQTDKPRRHPLDFRPAVKNAAAMRYICSYGAHNFELFAFRGWLFAYLIFAASHYQIALSSAWLSGLISVMALMGMVASVYGAKLCLAHGRAKMISRFGLISLVMAVLFSLSGHINFTAVLICAGLYNITIMFDSASLTAGTVSEARAEDRGATLAVHSMIGFCGSALGAPATGLILDLSGGEMVLSAWSVTLAAMGLGSGLVWLILRRPQNT
;
A
#
# COMPACT_ATOMS: atom_id res chain seq x y z
N MET A 1 -37.22 -14.05 -18.66
CA MET A 1 -36.00 -14.08 -19.48
C MET A 1 -34.85 -14.61 -18.65
N SER A 2 -34.44 -15.87 -18.87
CA SER A 2 -33.37 -16.54 -18.13
C SER A 2 -32.04 -15.90 -18.52
N ARG A 3 -31.36 -15.27 -17.54
CA ARG A 3 -29.99 -14.82 -17.73
C ARG A 3 -29.09 -16.06 -17.85
N HIS A 4 -28.52 -16.26 -19.02
CA HIS A 4 -27.52 -17.28 -19.28
C HIS A 4 -26.36 -17.05 -18.30
N HIS A 5 -26.16 -17.96 -17.35
CA HIS A 5 -24.95 -18.02 -16.54
C HIS A 5 -23.79 -18.44 -17.44
N LEU A 6 -22.85 -17.53 -17.69
CA LEU A 6 -21.66 -17.74 -18.52
C LEU A 6 -20.69 -18.80 -17.94
N PHE A 7 -20.90 -19.27 -16.70
CA PHE A 7 -20.02 -20.24 -16.01
C PHE A 7 -20.83 -21.35 -15.35
N PRO A 8 -20.28 -22.58 -15.28
CA PRO A 8 -20.96 -23.71 -14.66
C PRO A 8 -21.20 -23.48 -13.16
N VAL A 9 -22.42 -23.72 -12.73
CA VAL A 9 -22.92 -23.55 -11.34
C VAL A 9 -22.06 -24.29 -10.30
N GLN A 10 -21.33 -25.33 -10.69
CA GLN A 10 -20.48 -26.15 -9.82
C GLN A 10 -19.34 -25.40 -9.12
N PHE A 11 -18.74 -24.38 -9.75
CA PHE A 11 -17.65 -23.61 -9.15
C PHE A 11 -18.12 -22.69 -8.02
N TYR A 12 -19.36 -22.22 -8.06
CA TYR A 12 -19.91 -21.35 -7.03
C TYR A 12 -20.22 -22.08 -5.71
N GLN A 13 -20.40 -23.41 -5.74
CA GLN A 13 -20.67 -24.20 -4.54
C GLN A 13 -19.51 -24.19 -3.53
N LEU A 14 -18.28 -23.99 -4.01
CA LEU A 14 -17.10 -23.89 -3.15
C LEU A 14 -17.18 -22.66 -2.23
N THR A 15 -17.74 -21.54 -2.70
CA THR A 15 -17.81 -20.28 -1.93
C THR A 15 -19.09 -20.10 -1.13
N ASP A 16 -19.93 -21.12 -1.01
CA ASP A 16 -21.07 -21.14 -0.07
C ASP A 16 -20.59 -21.20 1.39
N LYS A 17 -19.35 -21.68 1.61
CA LYS A 17 -18.73 -21.71 2.93
C LYS A 17 -17.98 -20.39 3.19
N PRO A 18 -18.23 -19.69 4.32
CA PRO A 18 -17.62 -18.40 4.63
C PRO A 18 -16.07 -18.39 4.53
N TYR A 19 -15.42 -19.44 5.04
CA TYR A 19 -13.96 -19.57 4.98
C TYR A 19 -13.42 -19.78 3.57
N ALA A 20 -14.12 -20.53 2.72
CA ALA A 20 -13.71 -20.73 1.35
C ALA A 20 -13.82 -19.43 0.52
N LEU A 21 -14.90 -18.67 0.73
CA LEU A 21 -15.04 -17.34 0.14
C LEU A 21 -13.92 -16.41 0.59
N LEU A 22 -13.64 -16.34 1.90
CA LEU A 22 -12.53 -15.56 2.45
C LEU A 22 -11.20 -15.96 1.82
N THR A 23 -10.90 -17.26 1.76
CA THR A 23 -9.64 -17.76 1.20
C THR A 23 -9.46 -17.35 -0.24
N ILE A 24 -10.50 -17.49 -1.07
CA ILE A 24 -10.44 -17.11 -2.49
C ILE A 24 -10.22 -15.61 -2.66
N VAL A 25 -10.95 -14.78 -1.90
CA VAL A 25 -10.82 -13.32 -2.01
C VAL A 25 -9.45 -12.84 -1.45
N CYS A 26 -8.95 -13.45 -0.37
CA CYS A 26 -7.60 -13.17 0.16
C CYS A 26 -6.49 -13.59 -0.82
N LEU A 27 -6.61 -14.77 -1.43
CA LEU A 27 -5.66 -15.23 -2.46
C LEU A 27 -5.68 -14.32 -3.68
N ALA A 28 -6.87 -13.94 -4.15
CA ALA A 28 -7.01 -13.01 -5.27
C ALA A 28 -6.37 -11.65 -4.95
N GLU A 29 -6.58 -11.10 -3.73
CA GLU A 29 -5.96 -9.86 -3.31
C GLU A 29 -4.43 -9.99 -3.24
N ALA A 30 -3.90 -11.03 -2.59
CA ALA A 30 -2.46 -11.25 -2.49
C ALA A 30 -1.78 -11.41 -3.86
N ILE A 31 -2.44 -12.10 -4.81
CA ILE A 31 -1.93 -12.31 -6.17
C ILE A 31 -2.06 -11.02 -7.00
N SER A 32 -3.13 -10.23 -6.85
CA SER A 32 -3.27 -8.94 -7.53
C SER A 32 -2.16 -7.97 -7.14
N MET A 33 -1.63 -8.09 -5.94
CA MET A 33 -0.53 -7.27 -5.42
C MET A 33 0.86 -7.71 -5.91
N LEU A 34 1.02 -8.74 -6.72
CA LEU A 34 2.33 -9.14 -7.25
C LEU A 34 3.07 -8.00 -7.97
N SER A 35 2.34 -7.09 -8.59
CA SER A 35 2.92 -5.89 -9.22
C SER A 35 3.61 -4.95 -8.22
N PHE A 36 3.19 -4.88 -6.96
CA PHE A 36 3.50 -3.81 -6.01
C PHE A 36 4.99 -3.48 -5.86
N ALA A 37 5.86 -4.50 -5.80
CA ALA A 37 7.29 -4.34 -5.65
C ALA A 37 8.06 -4.26 -6.99
N ALA A 38 7.39 -4.40 -8.15
CA ALA A 38 8.07 -4.46 -9.43
C ALA A 38 8.88 -3.18 -9.70
N TRP A 39 8.27 -2.00 -9.65
CA TRP A 39 9.01 -0.76 -9.83
C TRP A 39 10.05 -0.49 -8.73
N PRO A 40 9.75 -0.56 -7.42
CA PRO A 40 10.75 -0.33 -6.37
C PRO A 40 12.01 -1.19 -6.47
N LEU A 41 11.90 -2.40 -7.01
CA LEU A 41 13.06 -3.27 -7.23
C LEU A 41 13.77 -2.94 -8.53
N PHE A 42 13.03 -2.85 -9.63
CA PHE A 42 13.62 -2.66 -10.96
C PHE A 42 14.08 -1.24 -11.23
N LEU A 43 13.69 -0.24 -10.42
CA LEU A 43 14.18 1.13 -10.56
C LEU A 43 15.72 1.19 -10.56
N VAL A 44 16.39 0.33 -9.77
CA VAL A 44 17.86 0.27 -9.70
C VAL A 44 18.50 -0.04 -11.07
N LYS A 45 17.82 -0.82 -11.91
CA LYS A 45 18.26 -1.12 -13.29
C LYS A 45 17.74 -0.11 -14.30
N LEU A 46 16.47 0.29 -14.17
CA LEU A 46 15.77 1.11 -15.16
C LEU A 46 16.10 2.59 -15.05
N GLN A 47 16.40 3.08 -13.84
CA GLN A 47 16.79 4.48 -13.64
C GLN A 47 18.02 4.87 -14.45
N PRO A 48 19.17 4.18 -14.36
CA PRO A 48 20.34 4.51 -15.19
C PRO A 48 20.12 4.14 -16.66
N PHE A 49 19.34 3.10 -16.96
CA PHE A 49 19.04 2.68 -18.32
C PHE A 49 18.24 3.74 -19.10
N TRP A 50 17.31 4.44 -18.44
CA TRP A 50 16.53 5.53 -19.04
C TRP A 50 17.07 6.94 -18.71
N GLY A 51 18.20 7.06 -18.03
CA GLY A 51 18.79 8.34 -17.65
C GLY A 51 17.90 9.18 -16.73
N LEU A 52 17.13 8.54 -15.83
CA LEU A 52 16.25 9.24 -14.90
C LEU A 52 17.04 9.77 -13.71
N SER A 53 16.71 10.99 -13.25
CA SER A 53 17.13 11.46 -11.93
C SER A 53 16.41 10.65 -10.83
N ASN A 54 16.93 10.70 -9.58
CA ASN A 54 16.26 10.08 -8.45
C ASN A 54 14.86 10.68 -8.22
N PHE A 55 14.71 11.99 -8.42
CA PHE A 55 13.41 12.66 -8.38
C PHE A 55 12.41 12.08 -9.38
N SER A 56 12.82 11.91 -10.64
CA SER A 56 11.99 11.34 -11.69
C SER A 56 11.61 9.87 -11.39
N ALA A 57 12.59 9.06 -10.96
CA ALA A 57 12.34 7.68 -10.56
C ALA A 57 11.36 7.59 -9.35
N GLY A 58 11.49 8.52 -8.41
CA GLY A 58 10.53 8.68 -7.31
C GLY A 58 9.12 9.01 -7.79
N TRP A 59 8.96 9.87 -8.82
CA TRP A 59 7.66 10.19 -9.40
C TRP A 59 7.02 9.02 -10.14
N VAL A 60 7.78 8.13 -10.75
CA VAL A 60 7.20 6.87 -11.26
C VAL A 60 6.59 6.06 -10.11
N SER A 61 7.28 5.96 -8.95
CA SER A 61 6.70 5.36 -7.74
C SER A 61 5.43 6.09 -7.29
N GLY A 62 5.45 7.43 -7.29
CA GLY A 62 4.32 8.28 -6.91
C GLY A 62 3.11 8.12 -7.83
N ALA A 63 3.35 7.92 -9.14
CA ALA A 63 2.29 7.74 -10.13
C ALA A 63 1.34 6.58 -9.81
N TYR A 64 1.84 5.50 -9.21
CA TYR A 64 1.03 4.40 -8.72
C TYR A 64 -0.06 4.87 -7.74
N PHE A 65 0.33 5.67 -6.76
CA PHE A 65 -0.58 6.19 -5.75
C PHE A 65 -1.47 7.32 -6.27
N ILE A 66 -0.99 8.11 -7.23
CA ILE A 66 -1.83 9.08 -7.95
C ILE A 66 -2.95 8.35 -8.69
N GLY A 67 -2.62 7.29 -9.44
CA GLY A 67 -3.61 6.44 -10.10
C GLY A 67 -4.65 5.89 -9.12
N TYR A 68 -4.19 5.39 -7.96
CA TYR A 68 -5.07 4.93 -6.89
C TYR A 68 -6.01 6.04 -6.39
N VAL A 69 -5.49 7.21 -6.05
CA VAL A 69 -6.29 8.34 -5.51
C VAL A 69 -7.32 8.82 -6.52
N CYS A 70 -6.93 8.94 -7.79
CA CYS A 70 -7.84 9.37 -8.85
C CYS A 70 -8.95 8.35 -9.15
N ALA A 71 -8.63 7.05 -9.09
CA ALA A 71 -9.59 5.99 -9.40
C ALA A 71 -10.53 5.66 -8.22
N THR A 72 -10.10 5.85 -6.98
CA THR A 72 -10.86 5.47 -5.77
C THR A 72 -12.27 6.06 -5.74
N PRO A 73 -12.51 7.38 -5.92
CA PRO A 73 -13.85 7.95 -5.87
C PRO A 73 -14.80 7.34 -6.90
N VAL A 74 -14.26 6.98 -8.07
CA VAL A 74 -15.04 6.39 -9.17
C VAL A 74 -15.30 4.92 -8.91
N LEU A 75 -14.25 4.11 -8.76
CA LEU A 75 -14.37 2.64 -8.68
C LEU A 75 -15.06 2.20 -7.39
N VAL A 76 -14.73 2.81 -6.24
CA VAL A 76 -15.39 2.48 -4.99
C VAL A 76 -16.82 3.01 -4.99
N GLY A 77 -17.07 4.22 -5.51
CA GLY A 77 -18.43 4.77 -5.64
C GLY A 77 -19.35 3.96 -6.57
N LEU A 78 -18.79 3.31 -7.59
CA LEU A 78 -19.57 2.44 -8.49
C LEU A 78 -20.08 1.17 -7.78
N THR A 79 -19.50 0.75 -6.67
CA THR A 79 -19.98 -0.39 -5.88
C THR A 79 -21.35 -0.16 -5.23
N ASP A 80 -21.80 1.09 -5.13
CA ASP A 80 -23.15 1.43 -4.70
C ASP A 80 -24.22 1.15 -5.76
N ARG A 81 -23.80 0.94 -7.02
CA ARG A 81 -24.69 0.73 -8.16
C ARG A 81 -24.49 -0.62 -8.85
N PHE A 82 -23.32 -1.19 -8.73
CA PHE A 82 -22.92 -2.45 -9.36
C PHE A 82 -22.37 -3.41 -8.30
N ASP A 83 -22.53 -4.71 -8.54
CA ASP A 83 -21.87 -5.70 -7.67
C ASP A 83 -20.36 -5.44 -7.61
N ALA A 84 -19.81 -5.37 -6.39
CA ALA A 84 -18.39 -5.18 -6.14
C ALA A 84 -17.51 -6.20 -6.87
N LYS A 85 -18.04 -7.40 -7.16
CA LYS A 85 -17.39 -8.39 -8.02
C LYS A 85 -17.06 -7.83 -9.40
N ASN A 86 -18.02 -7.15 -10.06
CA ASN A 86 -17.80 -6.61 -11.41
C ASN A 86 -16.76 -5.49 -11.40
N ILE A 87 -16.76 -4.65 -10.36
CA ILE A 87 -15.76 -3.60 -10.18
C ILE A 87 -14.38 -4.22 -9.97
N TYR A 88 -14.27 -5.28 -9.15
CA TYR A 88 -13.04 -6.02 -8.94
C TYR A 88 -12.48 -6.57 -10.25
N LEU A 89 -13.32 -7.24 -11.06
CA LEU A 89 -12.92 -7.80 -12.36
C LEU A 89 -12.42 -6.73 -13.33
N PHE A 90 -13.16 -5.63 -13.45
CA PHE A 90 -12.78 -4.50 -14.30
C PHE A 90 -11.44 -3.90 -13.85
N SER A 91 -11.23 -3.80 -12.55
CA SER A 91 -10.00 -3.25 -11.98
C SER A 91 -8.79 -4.17 -12.16
N CYS A 92 -8.99 -5.49 -12.13
CA CYS A 92 -7.95 -6.44 -12.51
C CYS A 92 -7.53 -6.26 -13.98
N LEU A 93 -8.48 -5.96 -14.89
CA LEU A 93 -8.17 -5.68 -16.30
C LEU A 93 -7.38 -4.35 -16.44
N ILE A 94 -7.74 -3.30 -15.68
CA ILE A 94 -6.98 -2.04 -15.66
C ILE A 94 -5.55 -2.29 -15.18
N ALA A 95 -5.37 -3.01 -14.06
CA ALA A 95 -4.05 -3.33 -13.52
C ALA A 95 -3.23 -4.18 -14.51
N ALA A 96 -3.84 -5.19 -15.12
CA ALA A 96 -3.19 -6.02 -16.13
C ALA A 96 -2.77 -5.22 -17.36
N ALA A 97 -3.66 -4.34 -17.86
CA ALA A 97 -3.33 -3.45 -18.98
C ALA A 97 -2.18 -2.50 -18.63
N GLY A 98 -2.19 -1.91 -17.44
CA GLY A 98 -1.10 -1.06 -16.97
C GLY A 98 0.23 -1.80 -16.89
N ALA A 99 0.25 -3.00 -16.30
CA ALA A 99 1.47 -3.81 -16.20
C ALA A 99 1.95 -4.30 -17.58
N LEU A 100 1.03 -4.66 -18.48
CA LEU A 100 1.35 -5.03 -19.85
C LEU A 100 1.92 -3.84 -20.64
N CYS A 101 1.28 -2.67 -20.53
CA CYS A 101 1.79 -1.45 -21.16
C CYS A 101 3.19 -1.11 -20.64
N PHE A 102 3.44 -1.28 -19.34
CA PHE A 102 4.77 -1.09 -18.79
C PHE A 102 5.77 -2.07 -19.43
N ALA A 103 5.45 -3.36 -19.51
CA ALA A 103 6.34 -4.38 -20.08
C ALA A 103 6.70 -4.13 -21.55
N VAL A 104 5.78 -3.58 -22.34
CA VAL A 104 5.91 -3.50 -23.80
C VAL A 104 6.24 -2.10 -24.29
N LEU A 105 5.75 -1.05 -23.61
CA LEU A 105 5.79 0.33 -24.10
C LEU A 105 6.65 1.26 -23.23
N ALA A 106 7.11 0.83 -22.04
CA ALA A 106 7.89 1.71 -21.17
C ALA A 106 9.30 1.89 -21.75
N ASP A 107 9.63 3.13 -22.05
CA ASP A 107 10.92 3.55 -22.64
C ASP A 107 11.52 4.79 -21.94
N GLY A 108 10.88 5.29 -20.88
CA GLY A 108 11.30 6.46 -20.13
C GLY A 108 10.26 6.90 -19.09
N PHE A 109 10.41 8.12 -18.59
CA PHE A 109 9.62 8.65 -17.49
C PHE A 109 8.10 8.60 -17.76
N TRP A 110 7.63 9.19 -18.87
CA TRP A 110 6.20 9.38 -19.09
C TRP A 110 5.45 8.07 -19.35
N SER A 111 6.03 7.19 -20.18
CA SER A 111 5.46 5.88 -20.47
C SER A 111 5.43 4.99 -19.22
N ALA A 112 6.50 5.01 -18.42
CA ALA A 112 6.56 4.28 -17.14
C ALA A 112 5.55 4.85 -16.13
N ALA A 113 5.51 6.17 -15.91
CA ALA A 113 4.62 6.80 -14.95
C ALA A 113 3.15 6.58 -15.31
N PHE A 114 2.77 6.71 -16.58
CA PHE A 114 1.40 6.46 -17.02
C PHE A 114 1.00 4.99 -16.81
N SER A 115 1.83 4.07 -17.28
CA SER A 115 1.56 2.63 -17.17
C SER A 115 1.48 2.20 -15.70
N TRP A 116 2.38 2.72 -14.86
CA TRP A 116 2.40 2.42 -13.42
C TRP A 116 1.21 3.06 -12.67
N GLY A 117 0.77 4.24 -13.11
CA GLY A 117 -0.46 4.88 -12.63
C GLY A 117 -1.70 4.04 -12.91
N LEU A 118 -1.79 3.39 -14.08
CA LEU A 118 -2.86 2.45 -14.39
C LEU A 118 -2.86 1.23 -13.46
N VAL A 119 -1.69 0.68 -13.12
CA VAL A 119 -1.60 -0.41 -12.14
C VAL A 119 -2.15 0.03 -10.80
N GLY A 120 -1.79 1.24 -10.34
CA GLY A 120 -2.32 1.81 -9.10
C GLY A 120 -3.83 2.07 -9.14
N ALA A 121 -4.35 2.53 -10.28
CA ALA A 121 -5.80 2.67 -10.50
C ALA A 121 -6.54 1.33 -10.37
N GLY A 122 -5.94 0.24 -10.87
CA GLY A 122 -6.47 -1.10 -10.69
C GLY A 122 -6.53 -1.51 -9.21
N LEU A 123 -5.50 -1.22 -8.41
CA LEU A 123 -5.50 -1.53 -6.97
C LEU A 123 -6.66 -0.84 -6.23
N ALA A 124 -7.04 0.37 -6.61
CA ALA A 124 -8.17 1.07 -6.00
C ALA A 124 -9.48 0.29 -6.09
N GLY A 125 -9.64 -0.47 -7.17
CA GLY A 125 -10.84 -1.28 -7.41
C GLY A 125 -10.69 -2.76 -7.04
N THR A 126 -9.54 -3.22 -6.52
CA THR A 126 -9.39 -4.58 -5.99
C THR A 126 -9.49 -4.59 -4.46
N TYR A 127 -8.72 -3.78 -3.75
CA TYR A 127 -8.67 -3.84 -2.30
C TYR A 127 -10.01 -3.51 -1.61
N MET A 128 -10.57 -2.31 -1.85
CA MET A 128 -11.84 -1.92 -1.21
C MET A 128 -13.06 -2.69 -1.76
N PRO A 129 -13.23 -2.89 -3.07
CA PRO A 129 -14.28 -3.77 -3.56
C PRO A 129 -14.13 -5.22 -3.12
N GLY A 130 -12.93 -5.75 -2.93
CA GLY A 130 -12.72 -7.08 -2.36
C GLY A 130 -13.28 -7.19 -0.93
N LEU A 131 -13.09 -6.17 -0.10
CA LEU A 131 -13.71 -6.08 1.22
C LEU A 131 -15.25 -6.05 1.10
N GLN A 132 -15.78 -5.33 0.12
CA GLN A 132 -17.24 -5.25 -0.12
C GLN A 132 -17.81 -6.57 -0.67
N ILE A 133 -17.05 -7.34 -1.46
CA ILE A 133 -17.43 -8.69 -1.87
C ILE A 133 -17.72 -9.56 -0.64
N LEU A 134 -16.84 -9.51 0.37
CA LEU A 134 -17.03 -10.25 1.61
C LEU A 134 -18.21 -9.70 2.42
N ASN A 135 -18.32 -8.37 2.54
CA ASN A 135 -19.42 -7.73 3.25
C ASN A 135 -20.80 -8.07 2.69
N ALA A 136 -20.93 -8.18 1.36
CA ALA A 136 -22.19 -8.47 0.72
C ALA A 136 -22.63 -9.95 0.81
N ARG A 137 -21.69 -10.86 1.14
CA ARG A 137 -21.90 -12.32 1.05
C ARG A 137 -21.75 -13.04 2.38
N LEU A 138 -21.24 -12.37 3.42
CA LEU A 138 -21.12 -12.91 4.78
C LEU A 138 -22.26 -12.40 5.66
N ASN A 139 -22.71 -13.22 6.61
CA ASN A 139 -23.59 -12.78 7.68
C ASN A 139 -22.82 -11.93 8.72
N ASP A 140 -23.53 -11.27 9.64
CA ASP A 140 -22.93 -10.32 10.59
C ASP A 140 -21.90 -10.95 11.51
N ALA A 141 -22.12 -12.18 11.97
CA ALA A 141 -21.19 -12.91 12.85
C ALA A 141 -19.88 -13.25 12.10
N ASP A 142 -20.00 -13.73 10.86
CA ASP A 142 -18.85 -14.06 10.03
C ASP A 142 -18.09 -12.80 9.59
N ARG A 143 -18.78 -11.68 9.31
CA ARG A 143 -18.14 -10.39 9.02
C ARG A 143 -17.21 -9.96 10.14
N LEU A 144 -17.71 -9.90 11.37
CA LEU A 144 -16.91 -9.48 12.53
C LEU A 144 -15.66 -10.36 12.72
N ARG A 145 -15.78 -11.65 12.44
CA ARG A 145 -14.70 -12.63 12.62
C ARG A 145 -13.70 -12.66 11.48
N LEU A 146 -14.16 -12.54 10.23
CA LEU A 146 -13.37 -12.87 9.05
C LEU A 146 -12.75 -11.65 8.33
N LEU A 147 -13.37 -10.47 8.38
CA LEU A 147 -12.84 -9.28 7.70
C LEU A 147 -11.43 -8.87 8.16
N PRO A 148 -11.01 -9.05 9.42
CA PRO A 148 -9.63 -8.77 9.82
C PRO A 148 -8.58 -9.61 9.07
N TYR A 149 -8.92 -10.83 8.67
CA TYR A 149 -8.00 -11.66 7.85
C TYR A 149 -7.82 -11.10 6.44
N TYR A 150 -8.89 -10.55 5.85
CA TYR A 150 -8.79 -9.91 4.55
C TYR A 150 -7.85 -8.69 4.58
N THR A 151 -7.94 -7.86 5.60
CA THR A 151 -7.02 -6.71 5.72
C THR A 151 -5.55 -7.14 5.84
N SER A 152 -5.29 -8.32 6.41
CA SER A 152 -3.95 -8.90 6.48
C SER A 152 -3.45 -9.39 5.12
N ALA A 153 -4.33 -9.73 4.18
CA ALA A 153 -3.96 -10.18 2.84
C ALA A 153 -3.15 -9.12 2.08
N PHE A 154 -3.39 -7.82 2.33
CA PHE A 154 -2.59 -6.74 1.77
C PHE A 154 -1.10 -6.83 2.20
N GLY A 155 -0.85 -7.07 3.49
CA GLY A 155 0.51 -7.25 4.01
C GLY A 155 1.21 -8.50 3.46
N ILE A 156 0.45 -9.61 3.35
CA ILE A 156 0.94 -10.85 2.76
C ILE A 156 1.25 -10.64 1.27
N GLY A 157 0.37 -10.00 0.52
CA GLY A 157 0.56 -9.67 -0.89
C GLY A 157 1.78 -8.77 -1.12
N THR A 158 1.99 -7.77 -0.26
CA THR A 158 3.20 -6.93 -0.29
C THR A 158 4.47 -7.77 -0.11
N GLY A 159 4.52 -8.63 0.92
CA GLY A 159 5.66 -9.52 1.17
C GLY A 159 5.90 -10.47 0.00
N LEU A 160 4.84 -11.11 -0.50
CA LEU A 160 4.91 -12.01 -1.66
C LEU A 160 5.43 -11.29 -2.90
N SER A 161 5.00 -10.04 -3.13
CA SER A 161 5.48 -9.23 -4.25
C SER A 161 6.99 -8.98 -4.17
N PHE A 162 7.52 -8.57 -3.01
CA PHE A 162 8.97 -8.40 -2.84
C PHE A 162 9.74 -9.70 -3.06
N PHE A 163 9.21 -10.82 -2.60
CA PHE A 163 9.84 -12.13 -2.79
C PHE A 163 9.88 -12.53 -4.26
N VAL A 164 8.73 -12.51 -4.95
CA VAL A 164 8.61 -12.96 -6.35
C VAL A 164 9.36 -12.02 -7.29
N MET A 165 9.15 -10.70 -7.15
CA MET A 165 9.80 -9.71 -8.00
C MET A 165 11.31 -9.66 -7.77
N GLY A 166 11.77 -9.90 -6.53
CA GLY A 166 13.20 -10.00 -6.24
C GLY A 166 13.85 -11.25 -6.80
N TRP A 167 13.15 -12.37 -6.83
CA TRP A 167 13.61 -13.56 -7.53
C TRP A 167 13.73 -13.30 -9.03
N LEU A 168 12.71 -12.67 -9.64
CA LEU A 168 12.73 -12.28 -11.05
C LEU A 168 13.83 -11.25 -11.35
N TYR A 169 14.08 -10.31 -10.45
CA TYR A 169 15.18 -9.34 -10.59
C TYR A 169 16.54 -10.00 -10.78
N SER A 170 16.75 -11.15 -10.12
CA SER A 170 18.02 -11.90 -10.18
C SER A 170 18.12 -12.87 -11.34
N HIS A 171 17.00 -13.35 -11.90
CA HIS A 171 16.97 -14.46 -12.85
C HIS A 171 16.33 -14.13 -14.20
N ALA A 172 15.70 -12.96 -14.32
CA ALA A 172 14.98 -12.57 -15.53
C ALA A 172 15.19 -11.10 -15.85
N ASP A 173 14.73 -10.69 -17.03
CA ASP A 173 14.63 -9.28 -17.42
C ASP A 173 13.46 -8.56 -16.72
N TRP A 174 13.46 -7.24 -16.82
CA TRP A 174 12.41 -6.44 -16.21
C TRP A 174 11.05 -6.64 -16.91
N GLN A 175 11.03 -6.88 -18.23
CA GLN A 175 9.82 -7.15 -18.98
C GLN A 175 9.10 -8.38 -18.42
N THR A 176 9.85 -9.48 -18.17
CA THR A 176 9.31 -10.71 -17.57
C THR A 176 8.66 -10.43 -16.21
N ALA A 177 9.24 -9.56 -15.39
CA ALA A 177 8.64 -9.19 -14.10
C ALA A 177 7.28 -8.48 -14.28
N PHE A 178 7.17 -7.56 -15.25
CA PHE A 178 5.90 -6.89 -15.53
C PHE A 178 4.89 -7.79 -16.25
N PHE A 179 5.31 -8.76 -17.07
CA PHE A 179 4.44 -9.82 -17.57
C PHE A 179 3.92 -10.73 -16.44
N CYS A 180 4.74 -11.03 -15.44
CA CYS A 180 4.31 -11.76 -14.24
C CYS A 180 3.26 -10.94 -13.45
N ALA A 181 3.45 -9.62 -13.31
CA ALA A 181 2.47 -8.73 -12.71
C ALA A 181 1.14 -8.70 -13.49
N THR A 182 1.21 -8.69 -14.84
CA THR A 182 0.05 -8.81 -15.71
C THR A 182 -0.70 -10.12 -15.46
N ALA A 183 0.01 -11.24 -15.48
CA ALA A 183 -0.56 -12.56 -15.21
C ALA A 183 -1.18 -12.64 -13.81
N GLY A 184 -0.53 -12.07 -12.78
CA GLY A 184 -1.05 -11.99 -11.42
C GLY A 184 -2.41 -11.29 -11.37
N SER A 185 -2.54 -10.13 -12.01
CA SER A 185 -3.80 -9.39 -12.07
C SER A 185 -4.90 -10.17 -12.80
N LEU A 186 -4.58 -10.85 -13.89
CA LEU A 186 -5.54 -11.69 -14.64
C LEU A 186 -5.95 -12.93 -13.83
N ILE A 187 -5.02 -13.58 -13.14
CA ILE A 187 -5.31 -14.74 -12.27
C ILE A 187 -6.21 -14.30 -11.11
N ALA A 188 -5.95 -13.16 -10.48
CA ALA A 188 -6.79 -12.62 -9.41
C ALA A 188 -8.23 -12.36 -9.91
N GLY A 189 -8.36 -11.73 -11.08
CA GLY A 189 -9.65 -11.56 -11.74
C GLY A 189 -10.33 -12.90 -12.06
N GLY A 190 -9.58 -13.87 -12.58
CA GLY A 190 -10.07 -15.23 -12.85
C GLY A 190 -10.58 -15.94 -11.60
N LEU A 191 -9.86 -15.86 -10.47
CA LEU A 191 -10.30 -16.44 -9.19
C LEU A 191 -11.64 -15.85 -8.74
N VAL A 192 -11.76 -14.53 -8.72
CA VAL A 192 -13.01 -13.86 -8.32
C VAL A 192 -14.12 -14.11 -9.35
N GLY A 193 -13.80 -14.07 -10.64
CA GLY A 193 -14.75 -14.30 -11.72
C GLY A 193 -15.38 -15.69 -11.71
N LEU A 194 -14.57 -16.73 -11.50
CA LEU A 194 -14.99 -18.13 -11.55
C LEU A 194 -15.66 -18.59 -10.24
N PHE A 195 -15.12 -18.19 -9.09
CA PHE A 195 -15.52 -18.77 -7.81
C PHE A 195 -16.48 -17.90 -7.00
N VAL A 196 -16.47 -16.58 -7.17
CA VAL A 196 -17.34 -15.70 -6.37
C VAL A 196 -18.70 -15.56 -7.07
N ARG A 197 -19.81 -15.89 -6.38
CA ARG A 197 -21.16 -15.70 -6.91
C ARG A 197 -21.49 -14.23 -7.10
N PRO A 198 -22.25 -13.84 -8.17
CA PRO A 198 -22.87 -12.52 -8.24
C PRO A 198 -23.79 -12.30 -7.01
N ALA A 199 -23.80 -11.08 -6.49
CA ALA A 199 -24.74 -10.69 -5.44
C ALA A 199 -25.56 -9.47 -5.90
N PRO A 200 -26.83 -9.37 -5.46
CA PRO A 200 -27.64 -8.18 -5.72
C PRO A 200 -27.03 -6.99 -4.98
N VAL A 201 -27.08 -5.83 -5.60
CA VAL A 201 -26.73 -4.57 -4.95
C VAL A 201 -27.84 -4.23 -3.94
N ILE A 202 -27.48 -4.11 -2.67
CA ILE A 202 -28.43 -3.70 -1.63
C ILE A 202 -28.54 -2.18 -1.72
N GLU A 203 -29.61 -1.70 -2.36
CA GLU A 203 -29.92 -0.26 -2.35
C GLU A 203 -30.22 0.16 -0.90
N GLN A 204 -29.38 1.04 -0.36
CA GLN A 204 -29.68 1.70 0.92
C GLN A 204 -30.72 2.79 0.68
N THR A 205 -32.01 2.42 0.77
CA THR A 205 -33.15 3.29 0.42
C THR A 205 -33.44 4.41 1.43
N ASP A 206 -32.93 4.36 2.66
CA ASP A 206 -33.39 5.23 3.74
C ASP A 206 -32.42 6.34 4.20
N LYS A 207 -31.32 6.56 3.52
CA LYS A 207 -30.45 7.68 3.89
C LYS A 207 -30.53 8.78 2.84
N PRO A 208 -30.72 10.04 3.24
CA PRO A 208 -30.62 11.16 2.31
C PRO A 208 -29.26 11.08 1.61
N ARG A 209 -29.27 10.84 0.29
CA ARG A 209 -28.06 10.73 -0.54
C ARG A 209 -27.35 12.08 -0.53
N ARG A 210 -26.40 12.27 0.37
CA ARG A 210 -25.43 13.37 0.22
C ARG A 210 -24.63 13.12 -1.06
N HIS A 211 -24.20 14.20 -1.68
CA HIS A 211 -23.35 14.08 -2.85
C HIS A 211 -22.09 13.27 -2.50
N PRO A 212 -21.72 12.22 -3.26
CA PRO A 212 -20.58 11.34 -2.93
C PRO A 212 -19.24 12.08 -2.72
N LEU A 213 -19.12 13.29 -3.30
CA LEU A 213 -17.94 14.16 -3.17
C LEU A 213 -18.13 15.28 -2.13
N ASP A 214 -19.15 15.22 -1.24
CA ASP A 214 -19.26 16.17 -0.15
C ASP A 214 -18.38 15.74 1.05
N PHE A 215 -17.13 16.16 1.01
CA PHE A 215 -16.15 15.90 2.06
C PHE A 215 -16.15 16.94 3.18
N ARG A 216 -16.97 18.01 3.08
CA ARG A 216 -17.02 19.10 4.07
C ARG A 216 -17.25 18.64 5.50
N PRO A 217 -18.14 17.66 5.81
CA PRO A 217 -18.33 17.19 7.18
C PRO A 217 -17.07 16.52 7.76
N ALA A 218 -16.35 15.73 6.94
CA ALA A 218 -15.11 15.07 7.35
C ALA A 218 -14.01 16.10 7.64
N VAL A 219 -13.82 17.07 6.76
CA VAL A 219 -12.78 18.13 6.90
C VAL A 219 -13.08 19.04 8.10
N LYS A 220 -14.35 19.28 8.44
CA LYS A 220 -14.74 20.08 9.62
C LYS A 220 -14.57 19.33 10.94
N ASN A 221 -14.43 18.01 10.92
CA ASN A 221 -14.20 17.20 12.12
C ASN A 221 -12.71 17.24 12.49
N ALA A 222 -12.33 18.23 13.31
CA ALA A 222 -10.94 18.42 13.72
C ALA A 222 -10.33 17.18 14.44
N ALA A 223 -11.12 16.43 15.21
CA ALA A 223 -10.66 15.23 15.89
C ALA A 223 -10.29 14.13 14.90
N ALA A 224 -11.15 13.85 13.91
CA ALA A 224 -10.87 12.91 12.84
C ALA A 224 -9.69 13.40 11.96
N MET A 225 -9.65 14.70 11.61
CA MET A 225 -8.59 15.27 10.78
C MET A 225 -7.19 15.13 11.38
N ARG A 226 -7.04 15.15 12.72
CA ARG A 226 -5.75 14.87 13.36
C ARG A 226 -5.22 13.47 13.04
N TYR A 227 -6.09 12.44 13.08
CA TYR A 227 -5.72 11.08 12.69
C TYR A 227 -5.50 10.96 11.18
N ILE A 228 -6.32 11.64 10.38
CA ILE A 228 -6.23 11.64 8.91
C ILE A 228 -4.91 12.27 8.44
N CYS A 229 -4.55 13.46 8.97
CA CYS A 229 -3.27 14.10 8.65
C CYS A 229 -2.07 13.29 9.13
N SER A 230 -2.18 12.67 10.32
CA SER A 230 -1.15 11.77 10.82
C SER A 230 -1.00 10.52 9.93
N TYR A 231 -2.10 10.00 9.38
CA TYR A 231 -2.05 8.88 8.43
C TYR A 231 -1.40 9.27 7.09
N GLY A 232 -1.64 10.50 6.61
CA GLY A 232 -0.92 11.03 5.44
C GLY A 232 0.59 11.13 5.68
N ALA A 233 1.00 11.62 6.86
CA ALA A 233 2.40 11.72 7.26
C ALA A 233 3.06 10.33 7.43
N HIS A 234 2.36 9.39 8.08
CA HIS A 234 2.78 7.99 8.20
C HIS A 234 3.00 7.35 6.82
N ASN A 235 2.04 7.50 5.92
CA ASN A 235 2.13 6.92 4.57
C ASN A 235 3.24 7.58 3.73
N PHE A 236 3.49 8.88 3.89
CA PHE A 236 4.64 9.53 3.28
C PHE A 236 5.93 8.81 3.66
N GLU A 237 6.17 8.60 4.95
CA GLU A 237 7.36 7.91 5.45
C GLU A 237 7.42 6.44 5.00
N LEU A 238 6.31 5.71 5.16
CA LEU A 238 6.23 4.29 4.81
C LEU A 238 6.57 4.03 3.34
N PHE A 239 6.04 4.85 2.43
CA PHE A 239 6.25 4.65 0.99
C PHE A 239 7.51 5.33 0.46
N ALA A 240 8.05 6.33 1.15
CA ALA A 240 9.43 6.77 0.98
C ALA A 240 10.40 5.62 1.29
N PHE A 241 10.26 4.99 2.45
CA PHE A 241 11.08 3.86 2.87
C PHE A 241 10.94 2.66 1.93
N ARG A 242 9.73 2.20 1.64
CA ARG A 242 9.50 1.04 0.75
C ARG A 242 9.95 1.29 -0.68
N GLY A 243 9.85 2.51 -1.15
CA GLY A 243 10.25 2.88 -2.52
C GLY A 243 11.77 2.84 -2.73
N TRP A 244 12.55 3.17 -1.68
CA TRP A 244 13.99 3.33 -1.81
C TRP A 244 14.82 2.32 -1.01
N LEU A 245 14.21 1.51 -0.15
CA LEU A 245 14.92 0.55 0.70
C LEU A 245 15.80 -0.40 -0.11
N PHE A 246 15.27 -0.98 -1.20
CA PHE A 246 16.03 -1.93 -2.01
C PHE A 246 17.24 -1.26 -2.67
N ALA A 247 17.05 -0.06 -3.22
CA ALA A 247 18.14 0.72 -3.83
C ALA A 247 19.24 1.04 -2.79
N TYR A 248 18.85 1.47 -1.59
CA TYR A 248 19.80 1.71 -0.51
C TYR A 248 20.55 0.44 -0.08
N LEU A 249 19.87 -0.69 0.05
CA LEU A 249 20.52 -1.95 0.43
C LEU A 249 21.50 -2.44 -0.65
N ILE A 250 21.19 -2.27 -1.94
CA ILE A 250 22.13 -2.56 -3.04
C ILE A 250 23.36 -1.63 -2.95
N PHE A 251 23.13 -0.33 -2.76
CA PHE A 251 24.22 0.63 -2.56
C PHE A 251 25.09 0.25 -1.35
N ALA A 252 24.49 -0.02 -0.19
CA ALA A 252 25.21 -0.35 1.04
C ALA A 252 26.02 -1.65 0.90
N ALA A 253 25.45 -2.70 0.26
CA ALA A 253 26.18 -3.94 -0.02
C ALA A 253 27.39 -3.68 -0.91
N SER A 254 27.24 -2.88 -1.96
CA SER A 254 28.34 -2.47 -2.85
C SER A 254 29.39 -1.65 -2.11
N HIS A 255 28.97 -0.68 -1.28
CA HIS A 255 29.87 0.18 -0.50
C HIS A 255 30.78 -0.63 0.44
N TYR A 256 30.23 -1.68 1.06
CA TYR A 256 30.98 -2.57 1.94
C TYR A 256 31.60 -3.78 1.23
N GLN A 257 31.55 -3.83 -0.11
CA GLN A 257 32.09 -4.92 -0.95
C GLN A 257 31.54 -6.30 -0.56
N ILE A 258 30.25 -6.35 -0.15
CA ILE A 258 29.60 -7.59 0.27
C ILE A 258 28.87 -8.19 -0.92
N ALA A 259 29.29 -9.38 -1.33
CA ALA A 259 28.67 -10.14 -2.41
C ALA A 259 27.38 -10.83 -1.92
N LEU A 260 26.24 -10.13 -2.01
CA LEU A 260 24.93 -10.69 -1.73
C LEU A 260 24.07 -10.71 -2.99
N SER A 261 23.26 -11.77 -3.14
CA SER A 261 22.30 -11.81 -4.22
C SER A 261 21.15 -10.84 -3.98
N SER A 262 20.69 -10.18 -5.04
CA SER A 262 19.52 -9.30 -4.99
C SER A 262 18.26 -10.05 -4.53
N ALA A 263 18.15 -11.35 -4.85
CA ALA A 263 17.07 -12.21 -4.37
C ALA A 263 17.11 -12.38 -2.85
N TRP A 264 18.28 -12.46 -2.23
CA TRP A 264 18.40 -12.52 -0.78
C TRP A 264 17.96 -11.20 -0.13
N LEU A 265 18.41 -10.06 -0.66
CA LEU A 265 18.02 -8.74 -0.16
C LEU A 265 16.50 -8.49 -0.25
N SER A 266 15.89 -8.83 -1.37
CA SER A 266 14.46 -8.72 -1.54
C SER A 266 13.66 -9.71 -0.68
N GLY A 267 14.18 -10.92 -0.47
CA GLY A 267 13.65 -11.88 0.49
C GLY A 267 13.65 -11.33 1.92
N LEU A 268 14.72 -10.64 2.32
CA LEU A 268 14.78 -9.96 3.61
C LEU A 268 13.73 -8.84 3.72
N ILE A 269 13.56 -8.02 2.66
CA ILE A 269 12.50 -6.99 2.62
C ILE A 269 11.11 -7.63 2.72
N SER A 270 10.89 -8.78 2.10
CA SER A 270 9.65 -9.56 2.24
C SER A 270 9.39 -9.95 3.70
N VAL A 271 10.40 -10.45 4.40
CA VAL A 271 10.31 -10.77 5.84
C VAL A 271 10.03 -9.49 6.64
N MET A 272 10.71 -8.38 6.36
CA MET A 272 10.45 -7.09 7.02
C MET A 272 9.00 -6.64 6.81
N ALA A 273 8.42 -6.80 5.61
CA ALA A 273 7.03 -6.45 5.35
C ALA A 273 6.06 -7.28 6.22
N LEU A 274 6.31 -8.59 6.37
CA LEU A 274 5.52 -9.46 7.25
C LEU A 274 5.69 -9.11 8.74
N MET A 275 6.90 -8.79 9.18
CA MET A 275 7.16 -8.31 10.55
C MET A 275 6.43 -6.99 10.82
N GLY A 276 6.36 -6.08 9.84
CA GLY A 276 5.61 -4.84 9.93
C GLY A 276 4.11 -5.07 10.16
N MET A 277 3.52 -6.08 9.53
CA MET A 277 2.12 -6.46 9.78
C MET A 277 1.90 -6.89 11.24
N VAL A 278 2.79 -7.72 11.79
CA VAL A 278 2.74 -8.14 13.21
C VAL A 278 2.91 -6.93 14.12
N ALA A 279 3.84 -6.03 13.81
CA ALA A 279 4.08 -4.80 14.56
C ALA A 279 2.83 -3.89 14.59
N SER A 280 2.13 -3.74 13.47
CA SER A 280 0.89 -2.96 13.39
C SER A 280 -0.21 -3.50 14.30
N VAL A 281 -0.39 -4.82 14.35
CA VAL A 281 -1.37 -5.48 15.24
C VAL A 281 -0.98 -5.29 16.70
N TYR A 282 0.30 -5.45 17.03
CA TYR A 282 0.80 -5.26 18.40
C TYR A 282 0.69 -3.80 18.85
N GLY A 283 1.04 -2.86 17.98
CA GLY A 283 0.88 -1.44 18.21
C GLY A 283 -0.57 -1.03 18.47
N ALA A 284 -1.52 -1.62 17.73
CA ALA A 284 -2.95 -1.40 17.97
C ALA A 284 -3.39 -1.88 19.36
N LYS A 285 -2.91 -3.02 19.85
CA LYS A 285 -3.17 -3.49 21.21
C LYS A 285 -2.62 -2.53 22.27
N LEU A 286 -1.40 -2.03 22.08
CA LEU A 286 -0.80 -1.03 22.99
C LEU A 286 -1.61 0.27 23.01
N CYS A 287 -2.08 0.73 21.86
CA CYS A 287 -2.93 1.92 21.75
C CYS A 287 -4.26 1.77 22.48
N LEU A 288 -4.88 0.58 22.43
CA LEU A 288 -6.12 0.29 23.18
C LEU A 288 -5.88 0.28 24.70
N ALA A 289 -4.75 -0.27 25.14
CA ALA A 289 -4.43 -0.40 26.57
C ALA A 289 -4.00 0.92 27.22
N HIS A 290 -3.30 1.82 26.48
CA HIS A 290 -2.62 2.98 27.09
C HIS A 290 -3.08 4.34 26.52
N GLY A 291 -4.11 4.35 25.69
CA GLY A 291 -4.65 5.55 25.04
C GLY A 291 -4.04 5.80 23.66
N ARG A 292 -4.92 5.87 22.66
CA ARG A 292 -4.56 5.86 21.23
C ARG A 292 -3.66 7.02 20.83
N ALA A 293 -4.10 8.26 21.00
CA ALA A 293 -3.32 9.43 20.58
C ALA A 293 -1.95 9.51 21.26
N LYS A 294 -1.90 9.20 22.57
CA LYS A 294 -0.68 9.18 23.35
C LYS A 294 0.33 8.14 22.84
N MET A 295 -0.13 6.94 22.53
CA MET A 295 0.75 5.87 22.05
C MET A 295 1.22 6.11 20.63
N ILE A 296 0.32 6.53 19.72
CA ILE A 296 0.71 6.89 18.35
C ILE A 296 1.77 8.00 18.36
N SER A 297 1.59 9.05 19.18
CA SER A 297 2.59 10.10 19.31
C SER A 297 3.94 9.57 19.79
N ARG A 298 3.97 8.63 20.75
CA ARG A 298 5.22 7.98 21.21
C ARG A 298 5.86 7.13 20.12
N PHE A 299 5.06 6.37 19.36
CA PHE A 299 5.54 5.60 18.22
C PHE A 299 6.16 6.50 17.15
N GLY A 300 5.54 7.65 16.85
CA GLY A 300 6.11 8.65 15.95
C GLY A 300 7.47 9.16 16.42
N LEU A 301 7.62 9.46 17.72
CA LEU A 301 8.93 9.88 18.27
C LEU A 301 9.97 8.75 18.16
N ILE A 302 9.60 7.52 18.49
CA ILE A 302 10.49 6.35 18.40
C ILE A 302 10.90 6.12 16.95
N SER A 303 9.96 6.19 15.98
CA SER A 303 10.26 6.02 14.57
C SER A 303 11.16 7.13 14.03
N LEU A 304 10.96 8.38 14.43
CA LEU A 304 11.85 9.49 14.08
C LEU A 304 13.29 9.22 14.58
N VAL A 305 13.45 8.77 15.81
CA VAL A 305 14.77 8.41 16.36
C VAL A 305 15.37 7.24 15.56
N MET A 306 14.57 6.23 15.23
CA MET A 306 15.03 5.10 14.44
C MET A 306 15.41 5.50 13.01
N ALA A 307 14.72 6.48 12.40
CA ALA A 307 15.14 7.03 11.10
C ALA A 307 16.55 7.63 11.16
N VAL A 308 16.85 8.38 12.22
CA VAL A 308 18.19 8.95 12.44
C VAL A 308 19.21 7.83 12.68
N LEU A 309 18.90 6.83 13.51
CA LEU A 309 19.81 5.71 13.74
C LEU A 309 20.06 4.91 12.44
N PHE A 310 19.02 4.69 11.65
CA PHE A 310 19.13 4.04 10.34
C PHE A 310 20.00 4.86 9.38
N SER A 311 19.85 6.19 9.35
CA SER A 311 20.66 7.07 8.51
C SER A 311 22.16 7.03 8.88
N LEU A 312 22.49 6.85 10.17
CA LEU A 312 23.86 6.76 10.64
C LEU A 312 24.46 5.36 10.54
N SER A 313 23.63 4.32 10.46
CA SER A 313 24.07 2.93 10.43
C SER A 313 24.98 2.60 9.25
N GLY A 314 24.80 3.32 8.12
CA GLY A 314 25.63 3.21 6.92
C GLY A 314 27.10 3.62 7.13
N HIS A 315 27.43 4.34 8.19
CA HIS A 315 28.81 4.68 8.57
C HIS A 315 29.48 3.66 9.51
N ILE A 316 28.72 2.65 9.96
CA ILE A 316 29.21 1.64 10.91
C ILE A 316 29.60 0.36 10.16
N ASN A 317 28.64 -0.36 9.62
CA ASN A 317 28.83 -1.56 8.80
C ASN A 317 27.48 -2.03 8.22
N PHE A 318 27.53 -2.98 7.28
CA PHE A 318 26.35 -3.50 6.62
C PHE A 318 25.37 -4.22 7.56
N THR A 319 25.85 -4.92 8.58
CA THR A 319 24.98 -5.59 9.57
C THR A 319 24.16 -4.55 10.37
N ALA A 320 24.78 -3.42 10.74
CA ALA A 320 24.06 -2.32 11.38
C ALA A 320 22.97 -1.75 10.47
N VAL A 321 23.24 -1.61 9.15
CA VAL A 321 22.24 -1.20 8.16
C VAL A 321 21.04 -2.14 8.17
N LEU A 322 21.25 -3.45 8.12
CA LEU A 322 20.16 -4.45 8.09
C LEU A 322 19.33 -4.43 9.36
N ILE A 323 19.98 -4.37 10.52
CA ILE A 323 19.30 -4.33 11.82
C ILE A 323 18.47 -3.04 11.94
N CYS A 324 19.07 -1.89 11.64
CA CYS A 324 18.38 -0.60 11.74
C CYS A 324 17.23 -0.50 10.72
N ALA A 325 17.38 -1.02 9.49
CA ALA A 325 16.31 -1.10 8.51
C ALA A 325 15.12 -1.92 9.03
N GLY A 326 15.38 -3.09 9.62
CA GLY A 326 14.34 -3.95 10.20
C GLY A 326 13.62 -3.28 11.38
N LEU A 327 14.37 -2.68 12.30
CA LEU A 327 13.81 -1.95 13.45
C LEU A 327 13.03 -0.72 13.02
N TYR A 328 13.53 0.02 12.03
CA TYR A 328 12.82 1.19 11.49
C TYR A 328 11.50 0.79 10.83
N ASN A 329 11.48 -0.29 10.02
CA ASN A 329 10.24 -0.84 9.46
C ASN A 329 9.21 -1.21 10.54
N ILE A 330 9.65 -1.82 11.65
CA ILE A 330 8.79 -2.18 12.78
C ILE A 330 8.20 -0.92 13.42
N THR A 331 9.04 0.09 13.67
CA THR A 331 8.59 1.32 14.34
C THR A 331 7.64 2.16 13.50
N ILE A 332 7.87 2.27 12.18
CA ILE A 332 6.91 2.88 11.24
C ILE A 332 5.54 2.19 11.34
N MET A 333 5.51 0.87 11.41
CA MET A 333 4.27 0.12 11.33
C MET A 333 3.46 0.08 12.64
N PHE A 334 4.00 0.47 13.78
CA PHE A 334 3.30 0.40 15.08
C PHE A 334 1.99 1.23 15.13
N ASP A 335 1.93 2.34 14.44
CA ASP A 335 0.78 3.25 14.48
C ASP A 335 -0.25 3.01 13.36
N SER A 336 0.12 2.27 12.30
CA SER A 336 -0.65 2.11 11.07
C SER A 336 -2.13 1.74 11.30
N ALA A 337 -2.41 0.62 11.97
CA ALA A 337 -3.79 0.19 12.24
C ALA A 337 -4.52 1.15 13.20
N SER A 338 -3.78 1.76 14.14
CA SER A 338 -4.33 2.67 15.15
C SER A 338 -4.74 4.03 14.57
N LEU A 339 -4.05 4.50 13.54
CA LEU A 339 -4.41 5.73 12.82
C LEU A 339 -5.76 5.58 12.12
N THR A 340 -5.96 4.46 11.40
CA THR A 340 -7.25 4.15 10.77
C THR A 340 -8.36 3.97 11.82
N ALA A 341 -8.09 3.20 12.88
CA ALA A 341 -9.06 3.00 13.95
C ALA A 341 -9.39 4.31 14.70
N GLY A 342 -8.42 5.22 14.84
CA GLY A 342 -8.63 6.56 15.39
C GLY A 342 -9.56 7.39 14.53
N THR A 343 -9.32 7.40 13.21
CA THR A 343 -10.20 8.08 12.26
C THR A 343 -11.65 7.56 12.36
N VAL A 344 -11.82 6.23 12.40
CA VAL A 344 -13.16 5.61 12.50
C VAL A 344 -13.85 5.96 13.82
N SER A 345 -13.11 5.99 14.94
CA SER A 345 -13.70 6.30 16.26
C SER A 345 -14.16 7.75 16.40
N GLU A 346 -13.49 8.68 15.71
CA GLU A 346 -13.85 10.11 15.73
C GLU A 346 -14.87 10.48 14.64
N ALA A 347 -15.15 9.58 13.70
CA ALA A 347 -16.12 9.81 12.64
C ALA A 347 -17.56 9.74 13.19
N ARG A 348 -18.38 10.73 12.87
CA ARG A 348 -19.83 10.66 13.13
C ARG A 348 -20.45 9.54 12.30
N ALA A 349 -21.45 8.87 12.83
CA ALA A 349 -22.09 7.71 12.17
C ALA A 349 -22.61 8.06 10.76
N GLU A 350 -23.21 9.25 10.62
CA GLU A 350 -23.75 9.76 9.36
C GLU A 350 -22.68 10.18 8.33
N ASP A 351 -21.47 10.53 8.79
CA ASP A 351 -20.38 11.04 7.95
C ASP A 351 -19.22 10.03 7.80
N ARG A 352 -19.37 8.82 8.33
CA ARG A 352 -18.29 7.80 8.38
C ARG A 352 -17.71 7.48 6.99
N GLY A 353 -18.57 7.36 5.98
CA GLY A 353 -18.15 7.10 4.61
C GLY A 353 -17.28 8.23 4.04
N ALA A 354 -17.73 9.49 4.17
CA ALA A 354 -16.96 10.66 3.74
C ALA A 354 -15.65 10.79 4.51
N THR A 355 -15.65 10.50 5.82
CA THR A 355 -14.44 10.55 6.66
C THR A 355 -13.41 9.50 6.23
N LEU A 356 -13.83 8.27 5.93
CA LEU A 356 -12.95 7.22 5.42
C LEU A 356 -12.43 7.51 4.01
N ALA A 357 -13.25 8.14 3.17
CA ALA A 357 -12.80 8.58 1.85
C ALA A 357 -11.68 9.62 1.96
N VAL A 358 -11.86 10.66 2.80
CA VAL A 358 -10.83 11.67 3.05
C VAL A 358 -9.58 11.05 3.68
N HIS A 359 -9.74 10.10 4.60
CA HIS A 359 -8.63 9.35 5.20
C HIS A 359 -7.80 8.62 4.12
N SER A 360 -8.45 7.88 3.24
CA SER A 360 -7.76 7.18 2.15
C SER A 360 -7.10 8.15 1.17
N MET A 361 -7.79 9.22 0.76
CA MET A 361 -7.25 10.21 -0.18
C MET A 361 -6.00 10.88 0.39
N ILE A 362 -6.05 11.42 1.61
CA ILE A 362 -4.90 12.09 2.25
C ILE A 362 -3.78 11.07 2.51
N GLY A 363 -4.10 9.86 2.95
CA GLY A 363 -3.13 8.79 3.14
C GLY A 363 -2.36 8.49 1.86
N PHE A 364 -3.06 8.23 0.77
CA PHE A 364 -2.40 7.90 -0.51
C PHE A 364 -1.78 9.11 -1.23
N CYS A 365 -2.23 10.34 -0.96
CA CYS A 365 -1.48 11.53 -1.34
C CYS A 365 -0.12 11.58 -0.64
N GLY A 366 -0.06 11.25 0.66
CA GLY A 366 1.21 11.08 1.38
C GLY A 366 2.10 10.02 0.72
N SER A 367 1.52 8.85 0.37
CA SER A 367 2.23 7.78 -0.35
C SER A 367 2.79 8.25 -1.69
N ALA A 368 2.03 9.05 -2.44
CA ALA A 368 2.43 9.57 -3.74
C ALA A 368 3.63 10.53 -3.65
N LEU A 369 3.73 11.27 -2.55
CA LEU A 369 4.78 12.27 -2.35
C LEU A 369 6.05 11.71 -1.69
N GLY A 370 5.97 10.57 -0.99
CA GLY A 370 7.09 10.03 -0.22
C GLY A 370 8.31 9.71 -1.08
N ALA A 371 8.14 8.89 -2.10
CA ALA A 371 9.25 8.48 -2.95
C ALA A 371 9.85 9.63 -3.79
N PRO A 372 9.08 10.53 -4.43
CA PRO A 372 9.67 11.65 -5.17
C PRO A 372 10.37 12.66 -4.25
N ALA A 373 9.84 12.95 -3.06
CA ALA A 373 10.53 13.82 -2.09
C ALA A 373 11.87 13.23 -1.67
N THR A 374 11.91 11.92 -1.42
CA THR A 374 13.14 11.19 -1.13
C THR A 374 14.14 11.27 -2.27
N GLY A 375 13.69 11.04 -3.51
CA GLY A 375 14.54 11.15 -4.71
C GLY A 375 15.10 12.56 -4.91
N LEU A 376 14.27 13.59 -4.64
CA LEU A 376 14.73 14.99 -4.72
C LEU A 376 15.83 15.28 -3.69
N ILE A 377 15.64 14.85 -2.44
CA ILE A 377 16.64 15.03 -1.37
C ILE A 377 17.93 14.30 -1.75
N LEU A 378 17.84 13.10 -2.32
CA LEU A 378 18.99 12.33 -2.75
C LEU A 378 19.76 13.04 -3.88
N ASP A 379 19.05 13.58 -4.88
CA ASP A 379 19.65 14.38 -5.97
C ASP A 379 20.37 15.64 -5.43
N LEU A 380 19.72 16.38 -4.53
CA LEU A 380 20.28 17.61 -3.93
C LEU A 380 21.44 17.35 -2.97
N SER A 381 21.55 16.15 -2.41
CA SER A 381 22.57 15.77 -1.43
C SER A 381 23.82 15.12 -2.06
N GLY A 382 23.85 14.94 -3.38
CA GLY A 382 25.02 14.39 -4.10
C GLY A 382 24.78 13.07 -4.83
N GLY A 383 23.55 12.57 -4.85
CA GLY A 383 23.12 11.39 -5.62
C GLY A 383 23.29 10.05 -4.91
N GLU A 384 22.83 9.01 -5.56
CA GLU A 384 22.71 7.65 -5.01
C GLU A 384 24.05 6.93 -4.80
N MET A 385 25.14 7.46 -5.34
CA MET A 385 26.48 6.88 -5.17
C MET A 385 27.21 7.40 -3.92
N VAL A 386 26.62 8.31 -3.17
CA VAL A 386 27.26 9.00 -2.02
C VAL A 386 26.61 8.61 -0.71
N LEU A 387 27.39 8.06 0.23
CA LEU A 387 26.88 7.61 1.54
C LEU A 387 26.26 8.72 2.38
N SER A 388 26.89 9.92 2.40
CA SER A 388 26.33 11.07 3.13
C SER A 388 25.00 11.55 2.53
N ALA A 389 24.80 11.42 1.21
CA ALA A 389 23.54 11.73 0.55
C ALA A 389 22.42 10.76 1.03
N TRP A 390 22.72 9.48 1.13
CA TRP A 390 21.81 8.51 1.73
C TRP A 390 21.52 8.81 3.20
N SER A 391 22.53 9.22 3.99
CA SER A 391 22.30 9.56 5.40
C SER A 391 21.31 10.72 5.55
N VAL A 392 21.48 11.82 4.80
CA VAL A 392 20.53 12.94 4.81
C VAL A 392 19.13 12.48 4.37
N THR A 393 19.08 11.70 3.31
CA THR A 393 17.82 11.21 2.72
C THR A 393 17.04 10.31 3.68
N LEU A 394 17.72 9.33 4.31
CA LEU A 394 17.08 8.40 5.25
C LEU A 394 16.60 9.13 6.53
N ALA A 395 17.38 10.09 7.05
CA ALA A 395 16.95 10.91 8.17
C ALA A 395 15.71 11.75 7.82
N ALA A 396 15.66 12.30 6.60
CA ALA A 396 14.52 13.09 6.13
C ALA A 396 13.23 12.28 5.96
N MET A 397 13.31 10.96 5.71
CA MET A 397 12.12 10.09 5.71
C MET A 397 11.40 10.16 7.06
N GLY A 398 12.12 10.24 8.19
CA GLY A 398 11.56 10.34 9.52
C GLY A 398 10.75 11.61 9.81
N LEU A 399 10.74 12.61 8.90
CA LEU A 399 9.88 13.79 9.03
C LEU A 399 8.40 13.41 9.08
N GLY A 400 7.99 12.30 8.42
CA GLY A 400 6.63 11.76 8.52
C GLY A 400 6.26 11.44 9.96
N SER A 401 7.05 10.62 10.64
CA SER A 401 6.88 10.28 12.06
C SER A 401 7.02 11.49 12.97
N GLY A 402 7.90 12.44 12.66
CA GLY A 402 8.01 13.71 13.37
C GLY A 402 6.71 14.51 13.32
N LEU A 403 6.05 14.56 12.16
CA LEU A 403 4.72 15.19 12.00
C LEU A 403 3.65 14.46 12.79
N VAL A 404 3.62 13.12 12.76
CA VAL A 404 2.70 12.30 13.57
C VAL A 404 2.85 12.63 15.04
N TRP A 405 4.09 12.67 15.54
CA TRP A 405 4.39 13.07 16.92
C TRP A 405 3.86 14.47 17.24
N LEU A 406 4.14 15.47 16.40
CA LEU A 406 3.74 16.86 16.60
C LEU A 406 2.21 17.04 16.62
N ILE A 407 1.49 16.36 15.70
CA ILE A 407 0.04 16.47 15.57
C ILE A 407 -0.66 15.85 16.79
N LEU A 408 -0.19 14.70 17.28
CA LEU A 408 -0.91 13.93 18.29
C LEU A 408 -0.40 14.11 19.72
N ARG A 409 0.76 14.78 19.94
CA ARG A 409 1.27 15.06 21.29
C ARG A 409 0.42 16.06 22.09
N ARG A 410 -0.30 16.94 21.41
CA ARG A 410 -1.15 17.92 22.09
C ARG A 410 -2.46 17.24 22.52
N PRO A 411 -2.90 17.42 23.80
CA PRO A 411 -4.22 16.94 24.19
C PRO A 411 -5.30 17.60 23.33
N GLN A 412 -6.41 16.90 23.12
CA GLN A 412 -7.62 17.55 22.58
C GLN A 412 -8.10 18.54 23.64
N ASN A 413 -8.18 19.82 23.27
CA ASN A 413 -8.95 20.76 24.08
C ASN A 413 -10.40 20.29 23.97
N THR A 414 -10.91 19.67 25.05
CA THR A 414 -12.29 19.28 25.25
C THR A 414 -13.17 20.51 25.29
#